data_6599f86c55b0366b8e688fd61a123b2f
#
_entry.id   6599f86c55b0366b8e688fd61a123b2f
#
_cell.length_a   1.000
_cell.length_b   1.000
_cell.length_c   1.000
_cell.angle_alpha   90.00
_cell.angle_beta   90.00
_cell.angle_gamma   90.00
#
_symmetry.space_group_name_H-M   'P 1'
#
loop_
_entity.id
_entity.type
_entity.pdbx_description
1 polymer ?
#
loop_
_entity_poly.entity_id
_entity_poly.type
_entity_poly.pdbx_seq_one_letter_code
_entity_poly.pdbx_strand_id
1 'polypeptide(L)'
;MRGALLYELGQVPKFGTIDEPTVQKEGQHAIRVTAAAVKNLDKARTSGKHYASYTDLPTVVGNDGVGYLEDGTRVYGQGITGMIAEHAIISSNYTPIPKNLDDVTAAALPNAILGSAMPLIIRARLEAGQNVLFNGATGVTGQVGVQIAKHYGAKEIIVTGRNKAILEQLKALGATQTLVLTEDNDALEEQIKAIHQATPIDVVIDYLWGKPFQSILNAFKGNDINHLTSTVKIVTAGDMAGKEIQLTSAILRSTDIQLMGSGFGSLTKEELIVFNKVILPEMFLLAARGKLHIQTEAHPLEVIEQVWNKTLDPGTRLVITL
;
A
#
# COMPACT_ATOMS: atom_id res chain seq x y z
N MET A 1 14.68 7.60 -26.00
CA MET A 1 14.87 6.65 -24.89
C MET A 1 13.98 5.42 -25.02
N ARG A 2 14.34 4.30 -24.38
CA ARG A 2 13.50 3.09 -24.32
C ARG A 2 12.50 3.22 -23.17
N GLY A 3 11.31 2.63 -23.32
CA GLY A 3 10.28 2.66 -22.27
C GLY A 3 9.13 1.69 -22.53
N ALA A 4 8.25 1.57 -21.53
CA ALA A 4 6.99 0.83 -21.63
C ALA A 4 5.88 1.78 -22.11
N LEU A 5 5.48 1.62 -23.35
CA LEU A 5 4.57 2.54 -24.08
C LEU A 5 3.16 1.97 -24.12
N LEU A 6 2.20 2.76 -23.63
CA LEU A 6 0.77 2.48 -23.77
C LEU A 6 0.26 3.23 -25.02
N TYR A 7 -0.25 2.46 -25.98
CA TYR A 7 -0.81 3.00 -27.23
C TYR A 7 -2.32 3.18 -27.18
N GLU A 8 -2.99 2.36 -26.39
CA GLU A 8 -4.46 2.37 -26.23
C GLU A 8 -4.84 1.90 -24.82
N LEU A 9 -5.86 2.54 -24.22
CA LEU A 9 -6.38 2.12 -22.92
C LEU A 9 -6.94 0.68 -22.99
N GLY A 10 -6.67 -0.09 -21.96
CA GLY A 10 -7.07 -1.51 -21.89
C GLY A 10 -6.04 -2.47 -22.46
N GLN A 11 -5.05 -1.99 -23.19
CA GLN A 11 -3.95 -2.82 -23.72
C GLN A 11 -2.80 -2.95 -22.72
N VAL A 12 -1.94 -3.96 -22.97
CA VAL A 12 -0.66 -4.12 -22.27
C VAL A 12 0.33 -3.11 -22.81
N PRO A 13 1.11 -2.41 -21.98
CA PRO A 13 2.19 -1.55 -22.44
C PRO A 13 3.24 -2.35 -23.21
N LYS A 14 3.75 -1.78 -24.30
CA LYS A 14 4.75 -2.41 -25.17
C LYS A 14 6.13 -1.81 -24.95
N PHE A 15 7.16 -2.65 -25.08
CA PHE A 15 8.52 -2.17 -25.18
C PHE A 15 8.71 -1.37 -26.46
N GLY A 16 9.28 -0.17 -26.37
CA GLY A 16 9.48 0.70 -27.54
C GLY A 16 10.37 1.89 -27.24
N THR A 17 10.50 2.76 -28.25
CA THR A 17 11.28 4.00 -28.17
C THR A 17 10.39 5.22 -28.32
N ILE A 18 10.72 6.26 -27.57
CA ILE A 18 10.04 7.56 -27.56
C ILE A 18 11.08 8.66 -27.31
N ASP A 19 10.76 9.90 -27.60
CA ASP A 19 11.63 11.04 -27.30
C ASP A 19 11.84 11.17 -25.79
N GLU A 20 13.01 11.64 -25.39
CA GLU A 20 13.32 11.87 -23.97
C GLU A 20 12.48 13.07 -23.44
N PRO A 21 11.93 12.95 -22.22
CA PRO A 21 11.22 14.06 -21.62
C PRO A 21 12.21 15.15 -21.20
N THR A 22 11.79 16.39 -21.31
CA THR A 22 12.57 17.57 -20.92
C THR A 22 11.94 18.26 -19.71
N VAL A 23 12.78 18.82 -18.84
CA VAL A 23 12.35 19.66 -17.71
C VAL A 23 11.65 20.90 -18.27
N GLN A 24 10.40 21.13 -17.85
CA GLN A 24 9.55 22.20 -18.36
C GLN A 24 9.40 23.38 -17.38
N LYS A 25 9.61 23.13 -16.09
CA LYS A 25 9.34 24.09 -15.01
C LYS A 25 10.36 23.98 -13.89
N GLU A 26 10.56 25.07 -13.18
CA GLU A 26 11.30 25.07 -11.91
C GLU A 26 10.70 24.06 -10.92
N GLY A 27 11.53 23.37 -10.14
CA GLY A 27 11.12 22.32 -9.21
C GLY A 27 10.85 20.96 -9.86
N GLN A 28 11.17 20.80 -11.15
CA GLN A 28 11.24 19.52 -11.84
C GLN A 28 12.69 19.07 -11.97
N HIS A 29 12.91 17.76 -11.91
CA HIS A 29 14.24 17.15 -12.04
C HIS A 29 14.19 15.99 -13.04
N ALA A 30 15.16 15.96 -13.94
CA ALA A 30 15.40 14.77 -14.75
C ALA A 30 16.00 13.66 -13.88
N ILE A 31 15.53 12.44 -14.07
CA ILE A 31 16.02 11.25 -13.38
C ILE A 31 16.34 10.16 -14.41
N ARG A 32 17.52 9.56 -14.29
CA ARG A 32 17.85 8.31 -14.97
C ARG A 32 17.32 7.16 -14.11
N VAL A 33 16.26 6.53 -14.56
CA VAL A 33 15.57 5.48 -13.81
C VAL A 33 16.36 4.18 -13.85
N THR A 34 16.38 3.47 -12.73
CA THR A 34 17.03 2.13 -12.61
C THR A 34 16.03 1.03 -12.28
N ALA A 35 14.94 1.37 -11.58
CA ALA A 35 13.86 0.42 -11.29
C ALA A 35 12.53 1.15 -11.06
N ALA A 36 11.44 0.52 -11.49
CA ALA A 36 10.08 0.99 -11.25
C ALA A 36 9.15 -0.18 -10.94
N ALA A 37 8.36 -0.09 -9.87
CA ALA A 37 7.43 -1.14 -9.49
C ALA A 37 6.11 -1.03 -10.27
N VAL A 38 5.55 -2.18 -10.67
CA VAL A 38 4.20 -2.27 -11.25
C VAL A 38 3.20 -2.56 -10.14
N LYS A 39 2.23 -1.66 -9.98
CA LYS A 39 1.21 -1.71 -8.92
C LYS A 39 -0.20 -1.86 -9.52
N ASN A 40 -1.18 -2.21 -8.68
CA ASN A 40 -2.58 -2.20 -9.08
C ASN A 40 -3.01 -0.83 -9.62
N LEU A 41 -2.46 0.26 -9.08
CA LEU A 41 -2.69 1.62 -9.58
C LEU A 41 -2.25 1.77 -11.04
N ASP A 42 -1.04 1.30 -11.39
CA ASP A 42 -0.54 1.39 -12.78
C ASP A 42 -1.44 0.59 -13.72
N LYS A 43 -1.85 -0.63 -13.33
CA LYS A 43 -2.79 -1.47 -14.10
C LYS A 43 -4.17 -0.82 -14.22
N ALA A 44 -4.68 -0.21 -13.16
CA ALA A 44 -5.97 0.49 -13.17
C ALA A 44 -5.93 1.73 -14.10
N ARG A 45 -4.84 2.50 -14.06
CA ARG A 45 -4.65 3.66 -14.96
C ARG A 45 -4.55 3.25 -16.42
N THR A 46 -3.83 2.17 -16.75
CA THR A 46 -3.70 1.67 -18.13
C THR A 46 -5.00 1.05 -18.65
N SER A 47 -5.83 0.50 -17.76
CA SER A 47 -7.12 -0.11 -18.16
C SER A 47 -8.21 0.89 -18.56
N GLY A 48 -8.02 2.18 -18.30
CA GLY A 48 -9.04 3.23 -18.53
C GLY A 48 -10.17 3.26 -17.49
N LYS A 49 -10.13 2.42 -16.45
CA LYS A 49 -11.19 2.32 -15.42
C LYS A 49 -10.93 3.19 -14.19
N HIS A 50 -9.80 3.88 -14.14
CA HIS A 50 -9.43 4.74 -13.02
C HIS A 50 -9.69 6.21 -13.35
N TYR A 51 -10.12 7.02 -12.38
CA TYR A 51 -10.37 8.46 -12.58
C TYR A 51 -9.12 9.24 -13.06
N ALA A 52 -7.91 8.74 -12.79
CA ALA A 52 -6.64 9.27 -13.25
C ALA A 52 -6.01 8.42 -14.38
N SER A 53 -6.83 7.82 -15.25
CA SER A 53 -6.34 7.11 -16.44
C SER A 53 -5.58 8.06 -17.37
N TYR A 54 -4.71 7.48 -18.19
CA TYR A 54 -3.93 8.26 -19.17
C TYR A 54 -4.85 8.87 -20.22
N THR A 55 -4.60 10.14 -20.59
CA THR A 55 -5.39 10.92 -21.57
C THR A 55 -4.67 11.07 -22.90
N ASP A 56 -3.33 11.21 -22.85
CA ASP A 56 -2.50 11.45 -24.01
C ASP A 56 -1.75 10.15 -24.37
N LEU A 57 -1.99 9.63 -25.57
CA LEU A 57 -1.40 8.38 -26.06
C LEU A 57 -0.71 8.61 -27.42
N PRO A 58 0.41 7.94 -27.72
CA PRO A 58 1.11 6.99 -26.86
C PRO A 58 1.83 7.67 -25.70
N THR A 59 1.93 6.99 -24.55
CA THR A 59 2.63 7.51 -23.38
C THR A 59 3.42 6.44 -22.65
N VAL A 60 4.47 6.84 -21.93
CA VAL A 60 5.19 5.97 -21.01
C VAL A 60 4.34 5.72 -19.76
N VAL A 61 4.25 4.47 -19.31
CA VAL A 61 3.53 4.13 -18.09
C VAL A 61 4.43 4.13 -16.85
N GLY A 62 3.82 3.97 -15.68
CA GLY A 62 4.51 3.93 -14.37
C GLY A 62 4.34 5.23 -13.60
N ASN A 63 3.99 5.09 -12.31
CA ASN A 63 3.66 6.24 -11.45
C ASN A 63 4.86 6.74 -10.64
N ASP A 64 5.76 5.86 -10.26
CA ASP A 64 6.92 6.16 -9.42
C ASP A 64 8.05 5.17 -9.69
N GLY A 65 9.24 5.51 -9.26
CA GLY A 65 10.43 4.69 -9.43
C GLY A 65 11.64 5.24 -8.71
N VAL A 66 12.75 4.57 -8.88
CA VAL A 66 14.06 4.95 -8.31
C VAL A 66 15.07 5.18 -9.42
N GLY A 67 16.07 6.01 -9.15
CA GLY A 67 17.12 6.31 -10.11
C GLY A 67 18.07 7.38 -9.59
N TYR A 68 18.81 7.98 -10.50
CA TYR A 68 19.84 8.97 -10.20
C TYR A 68 19.52 10.31 -10.82
N LEU A 69 19.59 11.37 -10.02
CA LEU A 69 19.60 12.76 -10.50
C LEU A 69 20.92 13.06 -11.24
N GLU A 70 20.97 14.18 -11.93
CA GLU A 70 22.18 14.62 -12.67
C GLU A 70 23.42 14.77 -11.78
N ASP A 71 23.25 15.15 -10.52
CA ASP A 71 24.34 15.29 -9.54
C ASP A 71 24.80 13.93 -8.94
N GLY A 72 24.22 12.82 -9.40
CA GLY A 72 24.50 11.48 -8.90
C GLY A 72 23.75 11.11 -7.63
N THR A 73 22.88 11.95 -7.10
CA THR A 73 22.04 11.63 -5.94
C THR A 73 21.03 10.55 -6.30
N ARG A 74 21.01 9.46 -5.53
CA ARG A 74 20.09 8.34 -5.73
C ARG A 74 18.79 8.59 -4.98
N VAL A 75 17.67 8.57 -5.69
CA VAL A 75 16.38 8.97 -5.15
C VAL A 75 15.22 8.05 -5.58
N TYR A 76 14.19 8.01 -4.76
CA TYR A 76 12.83 7.62 -5.15
C TYR A 76 12.02 8.88 -5.46
N GLY A 77 11.24 8.85 -6.54
CA GLY A 77 10.36 9.96 -6.90
C GLY A 77 9.07 9.50 -7.59
N GLN A 78 8.03 10.33 -7.45
CA GLN A 78 6.82 10.21 -8.26
C GLN A 78 7.03 10.92 -9.59
N GLY A 79 6.69 10.24 -10.68
CA GLY A 79 6.84 10.76 -12.04
C GLY A 79 5.81 11.83 -12.37
N ILE A 80 6.29 12.92 -12.94
CA ILE A 80 5.49 13.87 -13.73
C ILE A 80 5.25 13.25 -15.10
N THR A 81 6.26 12.54 -15.62
CA THR A 81 6.15 11.63 -16.78
C THR A 81 6.12 10.18 -16.33
N GLY A 82 5.89 9.24 -17.26
CA GLY A 82 5.94 7.82 -16.94
C GLY A 82 7.31 7.36 -16.45
N MET A 83 7.35 6.48 -15.45
CA MET A 83 8.57 6.05 -14.77
C MET A 83 9.13 4.71 -15.25
N ILE A 84 8.40 3.95 -16.08
CA ILE A 84 8.93 2.70 -16.67
C ILE A 84 9.61 3.04 -18.01
N ALA A 85 10.67 3.83 -17.94
CA ALA A 85 11.53 4.24 -19.05
C ALA A 85 12.90 4.66 -18.53
N GLU A 86 13.92 4.70 -19.41
CA GLU A 86 15.30 5.02 -19.06
C GLU A 86 15.44 6.41 -18.39
N HIS A 87 14.63 7.39 -18.84
CA HIS A 87 14.58 8.72 -18.27
C HIS A 87 13.14 9.15 -17.97
N ALA A 88 12.96 9.95 -16.94
CA ALA A 88 11.70 10.52 -16.54
C ALA A 88 11.90 11.89 -15.90
N ILE A 89 10.79 12.61 -15.70
CA ILE A 89 10.78 13.85 -14.92
C ILE A 89 10.02 13.61 -13.62
N ILE A 90 10.61 14.02 -12.50
CA ILE A 90 10.02 13.96 -11.15
C ILE A 90 9.92 15.36 -10.55
N SER A 91 9.11 15.52 -9.52
CA SER A 91 9.06 16.77 -8.73
C SER A 91 10.20 16.81 -7.69
N SER A 92 10.44 17.99 -7.11
CA SER A 92 11.39 18.15 -5.99
C SER A 92 10.94 17.46 -4.68
N ASN A 93 9.76 16.85 -4.66
CA ASN A 93 9.29 16.05 -3.52
C ASN A 93 9.78 14.58 -3.62
N TYR A 94 11.07 14.38 -3.85
CA TYR A 94 11.72 13.08 -3.88
C TYR A 94 12.29 12.68 -2.50
N THR A 95 12.62 11.40 -2.35
CA THR A 95 13.22 10.82 -1.13
C THR A 95 14.57 10.20 -1.46
N PRO A 96 15.68 10.63 -0.82
CA PRO A 96 16.98 9.98 -0.95
C PRO A 96 16.95 8.52 -0.47
N ILE A 97 17.69 7.65 -1.16
CA ILE A 97 17.75 6.21 -0.85
C ILE A 97 19.07 5.87 -0.16
N PRO A 98 19.06 5.12 0.97
CA PRO A 98 20.26 4.63 1.62
C PRO A 98 21.15 3.81 0.67
N LYS A 99 22.49 3.96 0.78
CA LYS A 99 23.45 3.31 -0.13
C LYS A 99 23.35 1.78 -0.14
N ASN A 100 22.99 1.17 0.99
CA ASN A 100 22.91 -0.28 1.18
C ASN A 100 21.50 -0.87 0.93
N LEU A 101 20.55 -0.08 0.42
CA LEU A 101 19.26 -0.57 -0.05
C LEU A 101 19.33 -0.72 -1.57
N ASP A 102 19.01 -1.91 -2.11
CA ASP A 102 19.00 -2.13 -3.57
C ASP A 102 17.82 -1.41 -4.26
N ASP A 103 17.94 -1.19 -5.57
CA ASP A 103 16.94 -0.42 -6.34
C ASP A 103 15.60 -1.16 -6.47
N VAL A 104 15.62 -2.48 -6.55
CA VAL A 104 14.40 -3.30 -6.69
C VAL A 104 13.55 -3.19 -5.43
N THR A 105 14.17 -3.37 -4.26
CA THR A 105 13.51 -3.19 -2.97
C THR A 105 13.05 -1.74 -2.77
N ALA A 106 13.90 -0.77 -3.10
CA ALA A 106 13.58 0.66 -2.96
C ALA A 106 12.41 1.09 -3.87
N ALA A 107 12.28 0.53 -5.07
CA ALA A 107 11.14 0.80 -5.96
C ALA A 107 9.84 0.11 -5.49
N ALA A 108 9.95 -1.08 -4.89
CA ALA A 108 8.80 -1.89 -4.47
C ALA A 108 8.09 -1.34 -3.23
N LEU A 109 8.84 -0.79 -2.27
CA LEU A 109 8.37 -0.42 -0.94
C LEU A 109 7.41 0.78 -0.89
N PRO A 110 7.62 1.93 -1.58
CA PRO A 110 6.93 3.19 -1.28
C PRO A 110 5.41 3.12 -1.34
N ASN A 111 4.85 2.45 -2.35
CA ASN A 111 3.41 2.27 -2.47
C ASN A 111 2.83 1.40 -1.33
N ALA A 112 3.54 0.35 -0.92
CA ALA A 112 3.13 -0.49 0.19
C ALA A 112 3.21 0.26 1.53
N ILE A 113 4.26 1.07 1.72
CA ILE A 113 4.42 1.93 2.90
C ILE A 113 3.31 3.00 2.93
N LEU A 114 2.99 3.63 1.79
CA LEU A 114 1.91 4.61 1.72
C LEU A 114 0.57 3.98 2.14
N GLY A 115 0.26 2.78 1.65
CA GLY A 115 -0.98 2.06 1.97
C GLY A 115 -1.02 1.44 3.37
N SER A 116 0.09 1.45 4.12
CA SER A 116 0.16 0.89 5.48
C SER A 116 0.54 1.92 6.53
N ALA A 117 1.62 2.68 6.35
CA ALA A 117 2.08 3.66 7.33
C ALA A 117 1.12 4.85 7.45
N MET A 118 0.57 5.35 6.33
CA MET A 118 -0.38 6.47 6.40
C MET A 118 -1.65 6.12 7.17
N PRO A 119 -2.32 4.98 6.92
CA PRO A 119 -3.44 4.54 7.75
C PRO A 119 -3.07 4.40 9.22
N LEU A 120 -1.94 3.76 9.52
CA LEU A 120 -1.52 3.49 10.90
C LEU A 120 -1.10 4.75 11.65
N ILE A 121 -0.18 5.53 11.07
CA ILE A 121 0.53 6.59 11.78
C ILE A 121 -0.22 7.91 11.69
N ILE A 122 -0.70 8.27 10.49
CA ILE A 122 -1.32 9.58 10.26
C ILE A 122 -2.81 9.55 10.60
N ARG A 123 -3.53 8.54 10.12
CA ARG A 123 -5.00 8.45 10.34
C ARG A 123 -5.35 7.92 11.70
N ALA A 124 -4.92 6.70 12.03
CA ALA A 124 -5.23 6.07 13.30
C ALA A 124 -4.40 6.63 14.48
N ARG A 125 -3.22 7.24 14.18
CA ARG A 125 -2.27 7.68 15.21
C ARG A 125 -1.96 6.56 16.19
N LEU A 126 -1.46 5.44 15.63
CA LEU A 126 -1.09 4.26 16.40
C LEU A 126 -0.10 4.63 17.51
N GLU A 127 -0.39 4.21 18.72
CA GLU A 127 0.45 4.35 19.90
C GLU A 127 1.01 2.98 20.32
N ALA A 128 2.21 2.98 20.89
CA ALA A 128 2.81 1.75 21.40
C ALA A 128 1.92 1.11 22.48
N GLY A 129 1.78 -0.21 22.42
CA GLY A 129 0.91 -0.98 23.33
C GLY A 129 -0.53 -1.17 22.82
N GLN A 130 -0.96 -0.48 21.77
CA GLN A 130 -2.27 -0.68 21.15
C GLN A 130 -2.33 -1.98 20.34
N ASN A 131 -3.54 -2.51 20.18
CA ASN A 131 -3.87 -3.72 19.46
C ASN A 131 -4.42 -3.38 18.07
N VAL A 132 -3.84 -3.96 17.03
CA VAL A 132 -4.15 -3.65 15.63
C VAL A 132 -4.74 -4.87 14.93
N LEU A 133 -5.84 -4.69 14.23
CA LEU A 133 -6.41 -5.65 13.29
C LEU A 133 -6.17 -5.21 11.85
N PHE A 134 -5.50 -6.04 11.06
CA PHE A 134 -5.40 -5.86 9.61
C PHE A 134 -6.39 -6.78 8.89
N ASN A 135 -7.39 -6.19 8.25
CA ASN A 135 -8.34 -6.94 7.44
C ASN A 135 -7.83 -7.09 5.99
N GLY A 136 -7.46 -8.32 5.62
CA GLY A 136 -6.88 -8.62 4.30
C GLY A 136 -5.37 -8.46 4.22
N ALA A 137 -4.62 -8.93 5.21
CA ALA A 137 -3.17 -8.72 5.36
C ALA A 137 -2.28 -9.55 4.41
N THR A 138 -2.81 -10.49 3.64
CA THR A 138 -2.00 -11.43 2.84
C THR A 138 -1.39 -10.82 1.57
N GLY A 139 -1.81 -9.62 1.18
CA GLY A 139 -1.23 -8.87 0.07
C GLY A 139 0.05 -8.12 0.47
N VAL A 140 0.75 -7.56 -0.53
CA VAL A 140 2.01 -6.80 -0.34
C VAL A 140 1.88 -5.72 0.74
N THR A 141 0.85 -4.89 0.65
CA THR A 141 0.62 -3.76 1.57
C THR A 141 0.37 -4.24 3.00
N GLY A 142 -0.43 -5.31 3.18
CA GLY A 142 -0.72 -5.87 4.50
C GLY A 142 0.50 -6.50 5.16
N GLN A 143 1.33 -7.23 4.39
CA GLN A 143 2.58 -7.81 4.90
C GLN A 143 3.57 -6.75 5.37
N VAL A 144 3.68 -5.63 4.65
CA VAL A 144 4.48 -4.46 5.05
C VAL A 144 3.84 -3.78 6.26
N GLY A 145 2.52 -3.65 6.30
CA GLY A 145 1.78 -3.04 7.41
C GLY A 145 1.98 -3.76 8.75
N VAL A 146 1.98 -5.08 8.76
CA VAL A 146 2.27 -5.90 9.95
C VAL A 146 3.65 -5.57 10.53
N GLN A 147 4.67 -5.46 9.69
CA GLN A 147 6.03 -5.14 10.12
C GLN A 147 6.14 -3.70 10.64
N ILE A 148 5.44 -2.76 10.01
CA ILE A 148 5.37 -1.36 10.46
C ILE A 148 4.66 -1.28 11.82
N ALA A 149 3.52 -1.94 12.00
CA ALA A 149 2.81 -1.96 13.27
C ALA A 149 3.70 -2.52 14.41
N LYS A 150 4.43 -3.60 14.13
CA LYS A 150 5.43 -4.15 15.06
C LYS A 150 6.52 -3.15 15.39
N HIS A 151 7.05 -2.44 14.40
CA HIS A 151 8.08 -1.41 14.59
C HIS A 151 7.61 -0.26 15.49
N TYR A 152 6.35 0.17 15.32
CA TYR A 152 5.74 1.20 16.17
C TYR A 152 5.18 0.68 17.50
N GLY A 153 5.49 -0.58 17.85
CA GLY A 153 5.21 -1.11 19.19
C GLY A 153 3.78 -1.57 19.42
N ALA A 154 3.03 -1.92 18.36
CA ALA A 154 1.73 -2.58 18.54
C ALA A 154 1.90 -3.84 19.41
N LYS A 155 1.01 -4.04 20.38
CA LYS A 155 1.07 -5.15 21.34
C LYS A 155 0.53 -6.44 20.71
N GLU A 156 -0.69 -6.40 20.20
CA GLU A 156 -1.30 -7.48 19.45
C GLU A 156 -1.47 -7.04 17.99
N ILE A 157 -1.12 -7.91 17.07
CA ILE A 157 -1.27 -7.71 15.63
C ILE A 157 -2.08 -8.88 15.08
N ILE A 158 -3.38 -8.65 14.93
CA ILE A 158 -4.35 -9.62 14.42
C ILE A 158 -4.43 -9.43 12.92
N VAL A 159 -4.41 -10.52 12.16
CA VAL A 159 -4.47 -10.45 10.70
C VAL A 159 -5.53 -11.38 10.14
N THR A 160 -6.27 -10.92 9.13
CA THR A 160 -7.20 -11.76 8.38
C THR A 160 -6.70 -11.98 6.95
N GLY A 161 -7.09 -13.10 6.35
CA GLY A 161 -6.78 -13.40 4.96
C GLY A 161 -7.28 -14.78 4.53
N ARG A 162 -7.31 -15.04 3.21
CA ARG A 162 -7.77 -16.33 2.66
C ARG A 162 -6.64 -17.36 2.54
N ASN A 163 -5.42 -16.91 2.34
CA ASN A 163 -4.27 -17.80 2.11
C ASN A 163 -3.63 -18.18 3.45
N LYS A 164 -3.87 -19.42 3.90
CA LYS A 164 -3.35 -19.96 5.17
C LYS A 164 -1.82 -19.97 5.22
N ALA A 165 -1.14 -20.27 4.11
CA ALA A 165 0.33 -20.32 4.08
C ALA A 165 0.93 -18.91 4.30
N ILE A 166 0.35 -17.87 3.69
CA ILE A 166 0.79 -16.49 3.91
C ILE A 166 0.45 -16.03 5.33
N LEU A 167 -0.73 -16.38 5.86
CA LEU A 167 -1.07 -16.06 7.25
C LEU A 167 -0.05 -16.64 8.23
N GLU A 168 0.44 -17.86 7.99
CA GLU A 168 1.50 -18.45 8.82
C GLU A 168 2.83 -17.69 8.68
N GLN A 169 3.20 -17.28 7.48
CA GLN A 169 4.39 -16.43 7.25
C GLN A 169 4.29 -15.08 7.97
N LEU A 170 3.08 -14.49 8.06
CA LEU A 170 2.86 -13.23 8.77
C LEU A 170 3.20 -13.30 10.26
N LYS A 171 3.14 -14.48 10.90
CA LYS A 171 3.59 -14.64 12.28
C LYS A 171 5.08 -14.33 12.43
N ALA A 172 5.92 -14.78 11.49
CA ALA A 172 7.34 -14.46 11.50
C ALA A 172 7.59 -12.96 11.30
N LEU A 173 6.71 -12.26 10.56
CA LEU A 173 6.79 -10.82 10.35
C LEU A 173 6.25 -9.99 11.53
N GLY A 174 5.50 -10.60 12.45
CA GLY A 174 5.03 -9.93 13.66
C GLY A 174 3.56 -10.10 14.00
N ALA A 175 2.76 -10.81 13.18
CA ALA A 175 1.39 -11.10 13.54
C ALA A 175 1.32 -12.03 14.76
N THR A 176 0.48 -11.69 15.74
CA THR A 176 0.28 -12.46 16.96
C THR A 176 -0.89 -13.44 16.83
N GLN A 177 -1.89 -13.05 16.02
CA GLN A 177 -3.08 -13.87 15.78
C GLN A 177 -3.44 -13.84 14.29
N THR A 178 -3.92 -14.97 13.77
CA THR A 178 -4.32 -15.11 12.36
C THR A 178 -5.73 -15.67 12.25
N LEU A 179 -6.57 -15.06 11.42
CA LEU A 179 -7.94 -15.49 11.14
C LEU A 179 -8.09 -15.78 9.64
N VAL A 180 -8.57 -16.98 9.34
CA VAL A 180 -8.79 -17.37 7.94
C VAL A 180 -10.16 -16.87 7.48
N LEU A 181 -10.17 -16.03 6.46
CA LEU A 181 -11.40 -15.60 5.80
C LEU A 181 -11.98 -16.75 4.97
N THR A 182 -13.23 -17.07 5.25
CA THR A 182 -14.05 -18.05 4.54
C THR A 182 -15.30 -17.37 4.00
N GLU A 183 -16.20 -18.12 3.38
CA GLU A 183 -17.53 -17.63 2.99
C GLU A 183 -18.46 -17.44 4.20
N ASP A 184 -18.11 -18.04 5.35
CA ASP A 184 -18.85 -17.92 6.60
C ASP A 184 -18.48 -16.62 7.32
N ASN A 185 -19.29 -15.59 7.09
CA ASN A 185 -19.09 -14.27 7.67
C ASN A 185 -19.53 -14.20 9.14
N ASP A 186 -20.46 -15.08 9.59
CA ASP A 186 -20.94 -15.11 10.96
C ASP A 186 -19.84 -15.69 11.89
N ALA A 187 -19.13 -16.72 11.41
CA ALA A 187 -17.95 -17.22 12.13
C ALA A 187 -16.84 -16.18 12.29
N LEU A 188 -16.63 -15.32 11.29
CA LEU A 188 -15.67 -14.20 11.40
C LEU A 188 -16.13 -13.20 12.46
N GLU A 189 -17.42 -12.82 12.45
CA GLU A 189 -18.00 -11.90 13.43
C GLU A 189 -17.80 -12.42 14.86
N GLU A 190 -18.14 -13.69 15.12
CA GLU A 190 -17.98 -14.32 16.42
C GLU A 190 -16.52 -14.36 16.90
N GLN A 191 -15.58 -14.70 16.00
CA GLN A 191 -14.15 -14.73 16.32
C GLN A 191 -13.62 -13.33 16.67
N ILE A 192 -13.94 -12.29 15.88
CA ILE A 192 -13.54 -10.92 16.15
C ILE A 192 -14.15 -10.42 17.46
N LYS A 193 -15.43 -10.72 17.72
CA LYS A 193 -16.10 -10.36 18.97
C LYS A 193 -15.41 -11.00 20.20
N ALA A 194 -15.10 -12.28 20.13
CA ALA A 194 -14.38 -12.99 21.20
C ALA A 194 -12.99 -12.39 21.46
N ILE A 195 -12.24 -12.07 20.40
CA ILE A 195 -10.94 -11.41 20.50
C ILE A 195 -11.08 -10.03 21.14
N HIS A 196 -12.01 -9.18 20.64
CA HIS A 196 -12.20 -7.84 21.14
C HIS A 196 -12.65 -7.81 22.61
N GLN A 197 -13.45 -8.78 23.05
CA GLN A 197 -13.84 -8.93 24.46
C GLN A 197 -12.67 -9.33 25.36
N ALA A 198 -11.79 -10.22 24.89
CA ALA A 198 -10.62 -10.66 25.65
C ALA A 198 -9.48 -9.62 25.62
N THR A 199 -9.29 -8.98 24.49
CA THR A 199 -8.22 -8.03 24.22
C THR A 199 -8.76 -6.94 23.29
N PRO A 200 -9.14 -5.77 23.81
CA PRO A 200 -9.76 -4.72 23.01
C PRO A 200 -8.91 -4.36 21.78
N ILE A 201 -9.52 -4.34 20.60
CA ILE A 201 -8.90 -3.90 19.35
C ILE A 201 -9.03 -2.37 19.31
N ASP A 202 -7.90 -1.66 19.21
CA ASP A 202 -7.84 -0.20 19.20
C ASP A 202 -7.86 0.37 17.78
N VAL A 203 -7.21 -0.33 16.85
CA VAL A 203 -7.04 0.11 15.45
C VAL A 203 -7.40 -1.00 14.49
N VAL A 204 -8.17 -0.67 13.47
CA VAL A 204 -8.46 -1.56 12.32
C VAL A 204 -7.95 -0.90 11.05
N ILE A 205 -7.09 -1.60 10.32
CA ILE A 205 -6.69 -1.23 8.95
C ILE A 205 -7.38 -2.18 7.98
N ASP A 206 -8.24 -1.63 7.13
CA ASP A 206 -9.07 -2.43 6.24
C ASP A 206 -8.66 -2.24 4.77
N TYR A 207 -8.31 -3.36 4.10
CA TYR A 207 -7.99 -3.42 2.67
C TYR A 207 -9.10 -4.07 1.83
N LEU A 208 -10.15 -4.56 2.47
CA LEU A 208 -11.13 -5.40 1.81
C LEU A 208 -12.46 -4.72 1.57
N TRP A 209 -12.97 -3.97 2.56
CA TRP A 209 -14.34 -3.48 2.57
C TRP A 209 -15.36 -4.62 2.40
N GLY A 210 -16.61 -4.33 1.98
CA GLY A 210 -17.63 -5.36 1.69
C GLY A 210 -17.95 -6.25 2.89
N LYS A 211 -18.32 -7.52 2.61
CA LYS A 211 -18.79 -8.47 3.63
C LYS A 211 -17.81 -8.74 4.78
N PRO A 212 -16.51 -8.98 4.55
CA PRO A 212 -15.59 -9.23 5.67
C PRO A 212 -15.49 -8.03 6.61
N PHE A 213 -15.52 -6.81 6.08
CA PHE A 213 -15.51 -5.60 6.90
C PHE A 213 -16.84 -5.40 7.63
N GLN A 214 -17.96 -5.75 7.00
CA GLN A 214 -19.29 -5.72 7.64
C GLN A 214 -19.31 -6.60 8.90
N SER A 215 -18.74 -7.82 8.86
CA SER A 215 -18.64 -8.69 10.02
C SER A 215 -17.78 -8.08 11.15
N ILE A 216 -16.68 -7.40 10.80
CA ILE A 216 -15.86 -6.69 11.77
C ILE A 216 -16.66 -5.57 12.45
N LEU A 217 -17.40 -4.76 11.68
CA LEU A 217 -18.26 -3.72 12.24
C LEU A 217 -19.36 -4.27 13.17
N ASN A 218 -19.98 -5.37 12.77
CA ASN A 218 -21.00 -6.02 13.57
C ASN A 218 -20.43 -6.56 14.88
N ALA A 219 -19.22 -7.13 14.85
CA ALA A 219 -18.52 -7.64 16.03
C ALA A 219 -18.27 -6.56 17.09
N PHE A 220 -18.12 -5.30 16.69
CA PHE A 220 -17.93 -4.16 17.60
C PHE A 220 -19.26 -3.59 18.14
N LYS A 221 -20.40 -4.01 17.60
CA LYS A 221 -21.70 -3.51 18.05
C LYS A 221 -21.92 -3.84 19.52
N GLY A 222 -22.04 -2.80 20.35
CA GLY A 222 -22.40 -2.93 21.75
C GLY A 222 -23.86 -3.34 21.95
N ASN A 223 -24.10 -4.08 23.00
CA ASN A 223 -25.41 -4.59 23.40
C ASN A 223 -25.77 -4.29 24.85
N ASP A 224 -24.92 -3.56 25.57
CA ASP A 224 -25.10 -3.19 26.97
C ASP A 224 -24.81 -1.68 27.17
N ILE A 225 -25.72 -0.99 27.89
CA ILE A 225 -25.60 0.42 28.22
C ILE A 225 -24.71 0.71 29.43
N ASN A 226 -24.37 -0.32 30.20
CA ASN A 226 -23.52 -0.22 31.38
C ASN A 226 -22.03 -0.49 31.09
N HIS A 227 -21.71 -0.83 29.82
CA HIS A 227 -20.34 -1.12 29.42
C HIS A 227 -19.65 0.12 28.88
N LEU A 228 -18.57 0.55 29.53
CA LEU A 228 -17.72 1.59 28.99
C LEU A 228 -16.92 1.00 27.83
N THR A 229 -17.07 1.58 26.63
CA THR A 229 -16.37 1.16 25.43
C THR A 229 -15.05 1.90 25.27
N SER A 230 -14.05 1.24 24.71
CA SER A 230 -12.84 1.91 24.20
C SER A 230 -13.07 2.40 22.76
N THR A 231 -12.39 3.48 22.40
CA THR A 231 -12.42 4.00 21.03
C THR A 231 -11.79 2.99 20.06
N VAL A 232 -12.50 2.65 18.99
CA VAL A 232 -11.97 1.85 17.87
C VAL A 232 -11.77 2.76 16.66
N LYS A 233 -10.52 2.96 16.26
CA LYS A 233 -10.16 3.73 15.06
C LYS A 233 -10.07 2.80 13.86
N ILE A 234 -10.93 3.00 12.88
CA ILE A 234 -11.02 2.18 11.68
C ILE A 234 -10.59 3.00 10.47
N VAL A 235 -9.60 2.51 9.73
CA VAL A 235 -9.10 3.18 8.53
C VAL A 235 -9.23 2.24 7.33
N THR A 236 -10.12 2.56 6.39
CA THR A 236 -10.22 1.84 5.12
C THR A 236 -9.19 2.39 4.12
N ALA A 237 -8.45 1.48 3.50
CA ALA A 237 -7.43 1.77 2.49
C ALA A 237 -7.63 0.94 1.20
N GLY A 238 -8.70 0.16 1.11
CA GLY A 238 -9.03 -0.63 -0.07
C GLY A 238 -10.46 -1.16 -0.08
N ASP A 239 -10.86 -1.74 -1.22
CA ASP A 239 -12.22 -2.24 -1.49
C ASP A 239 -12.23 -3.60 -2.23
N MET A 240 -11.22 -4.43 -1.95
CA MET A 240 -10.94 -5.66 -2.71
C MET A 240 -12.05 -6.73 -2.59
N ALA A 241 -12.93 -6.69 -1.56
CA ALA A 241 -14.02 -7.64 -1.35
C ALA A 241 -15.42 -7.05 -1.62
N GLY A 242 -15.51 -5.76 -1.92
CA GLY A 242 -16.76 -5.11 -2.26
C GLY A 242 -16.67 -3.59 -2.14
N LYS A 243 -17.59 -2.89 -2.80
CA LYS A 243 -17.62 -1.41 -2.82
C LYS A 243 -18.55 -0.81 -1.79
N GLU A 244 -19.44 -1.60 -1.21
CA GLU A 244 -20.52 -1.14 -0.35
C GLU A 244 -20.61 -1.95 0.94
N ILE A 245 -21.06 -1.32 2.01
CA ILE A 245 -21.40 -1.91 3.30
C ILE A 245 -22.72 -1.32 3.80
N GLN A 246 -23.35 -2.00 4.77
CA GLN A 246 -24.47 -1.46 5.52
C GLN A 246 -23.99 -0.93 6.87
N LEU A 247 -24.03 0.38 7.06
CA LEU A 247 -23.67 1.02 8.31
C LEU A 247 -24.95 1.54 9.00
N THR A 248 -25.35 0.88 10.10
CA THR A 248 -26.50 1.30 10.88
C THR A 248 -26.09 2.30 11.96
N SER A 249 -26.99 3.24 12.30
CA SER A 249 -26.74 4.19 13.39
C SER A 249 -26.56 3.48 14.75
N ALA A 250 -27.13 2.28 14.89
CA ALA A 250 -26.99 1.47 16.11
C ALA A 250 -25.53 1.12 16.40
N ILE A 251 -24.74 0.77 15.38
CA ILE A 251 -23.31 0.47 15.52
C ILE A 251 -22.58 1.71 16.08
N LEU A 252 -22.75 2.87 15.43
CA LEU A 252 -22.07 4.12 15.82
C LEU A 252 -22.52 4.70 17.19
N ARG A 253 -23.72 4.30 17.65
CA ARG A 253 -24.28 4.77 18.91
C ARG A 253 -24.01 3.83 20.09
N SER A 254 -23.64 2.60 19.82
CA SER A 254 -23.36 1.57 20.83
C SER A 254 -21.88 1.37 21.12
N THR A 255 -21.00 1.91 20.28
CA THR A 255 -19.53 1.81 20.43
C THR A 255 -18.90 3.07 19.88
N ASP A 256 -17.86 3.58 20.52
CA ASP A 256 -17.08 4.73 20.04
C ASP A 256 -16.22 4.31 18.84
N ILE A 257 -16.76 4.44 17.63
CA ILE A 257 -16.11 4.09 16.37
C ILE A 257 -15.77 5.36 15.59
N GLN A 258 -14.49 5.50 15.22
CA GLN A 258 -14.00 6.53 14.31
C GLN A 258 -13.68 5.88 12.95
N LEU A 259 -14.55 6.07 11.95
CA LEU A 259 -14.36 5.52 10.60
C LEU A 259 -13.73 6.56 9.67
N MET A 260 -12.57 6.26 9.12
CA MET A 260 -11.75 7.16 8.31
C MET A 260 -11.33 6.47 7.00
N GLY A 261 -11.02 7.27 5.97
CA GLY A 261 -10.43 6.78 4.73
C GLY A 261 -8.94 7.13 4.62
N SER A 262 -8.19 6.31 3.89
CA SER A 262 -6.80 6.57 3.52
C SER A 262 -6.54 6.17 2.08
N GLY A 263 -6.55 7.14 1.18
CA GLY A 263 -6.24 7.00 -0.23
C GLY A 263 -5.61 8.31 -0.73
N PHE A 264 -5.02 8.32 -1.94
CA PHE A 264 -4.39 9.53 -2.48
C PHE A 264 -5.29 10.77 -2.43
N GLY A 265 -6.58 10.61 -2.76
CA GLY A 265 -7.54 11.70 -2.76
C GLY A 265 -7.95 12.21 -1.37
N SER A 266 -7.60 11.50 -0.31
CA SER A 266 -7.89 11.89 1.08
C SER A 266 -6.67 12.45 1.82
N LEU A 267 -5.48 12.43 1.21
CA LEU A 267 -4.25 12.96 1.82
C LEU A 267 -4.10 14.46 1.50
N THR A 268 -3.68 15.23 2.51
CA THR A 268 -3.31 16.63 2.31
C THR A 268 -1.89 16.74 1.73
N LYS A 269 -1.57 17.91 1.21
CA LYS A 269 -0.22 18.19 0.71
C LYS A 269 0.83 18.07 1.81
N GLU A 270 0.51 18.53 3.02
CA GLU A 270 1.35 18.46 4.20
C GLU A 270 1.62 17.01 4.61
N GLU A 271 0.59 16.15 4.59
CA GLU A 271 0.72 14.73 4.89
C GLU A 271 1.62 14.01 3.87
N LEU A 272 1.54 14.37 2.59
CA LEU A 272 2.43 13.84 1.56
C LEU A 272 3.88 14.32 1.75
N ILE A 273 4.09 15.54 2.21
CA ILE A 273 5.43 16.03 2.58
C ILE A 273 5.97 15.23 3.77
N VAL A 274 5.18 15.02 4.81
CA VAL A 274 5.57 14.18 5.97
C VAL A 274 5.89 12.77 5.52
N PHE A 275 5.08 12.19 4.64
CA PHE A 275 5.37 10.86 4.07
C PHE A 275 6.74 10.81 3.41
N ASN A 276 7.03 11.71 2.46
CA ASN A 276 8.28 11.68 1.68
C ASN A 276 9.52 12.14 2.47
N LYS A 277 9.37 12.98 3.49
CA LYS A 277 10.52 13.56 4.21
C LYS A 277 10.78 12.92 5.57
N VAL A 278 9.81 12.19 6.14
CA VAL A 278 9.93 11.58 7.48
C VAL A 278 9.68 10.08 7.40
N ILE A 279 8.48 9.65 6.98
CA ILE A 279 8.06 8.26 7.06
C ILE A 279 8.85 7.38 6.09
N LEU A 280 8.90 7.73 4.82
CA LEU A 280 9.55 6.92 3.80
C LEU A 280 11.08 6.78 4.03
N PRO A 281 11.82 7.83 4.41
CA PRO A 281 13.23 7.70 4.79
C PRO A 281 13.46 6.74 5.97
N GLU A 282 12.60 6.80 7.00
CA GLU A 282 12.66 5.87 8.14
C GLU A 282 12.45 4.42 7.68
N MET A 283 11.44 4.17 6.85
CA MET A 283 11.15 2.84 6.33
C MET A 283 12.27 2.32 5.41
N PHE A 284 12.87 3.17 4.59
CA PHE A 284 14.04 2.80 3.79
C PHE A 284 15.24 2.43 4.67
N LEU A 285 15.46 3.14 5.77
CA LEU A 285 16.51 2.77 6.74
C LEU A 285 16.22 1.44 7.43
N LEU A 286 14.97 1.13 7.74
CA LEU A 286 14.58 -0.18 8.29
C LEU A 286 14.84 -1.29 7.27
N ALA A 287 14.46 -1.09 6.02
CA ALA A 287 14.72 -2.05 4.95
C ALA A 287 16.23 -2.25 4.72
N ALA A 288 16.99 -1.17 4.66
CA ALA A 288 18.45 -1.21 4.54
C ALA A 288 19.17 -1.94 5.70
N ARG A 289 18.52 -2.04 6.86
CA ARG A 289 18.98 -2.79 8.04
C ARG A 289 18.41 -4.21 8.12
N GLY A 290 17.67 -4.66 7.12
CA GLY A 290 17.00 -5.96 7.12
C GLY A 290 15.89 -6.11 8.16
N LYS A 291 15.24 -5.00 8.56
CA LYS A 291 14.13 -4.98 9.53
C LYS A 291 12.75 -4.75 8.90
N LEU A 292 12.72 -4.41 7.62
CA LEU A 292 11.51 -4.31 6.81
C LEU A 292 11.74 -5.07 5.52
N HIS A 293 10.89 -6.04 5.23
CA HIS A 293 11.02 -6.93 4.08
C HIS A 293 9.83 -6.79 3.15
N ILE A 294 10.11 -6.89 1.86
CA ILE A 294 9.11 -6.99 0.80
C ILE A 294 9.58 -8.05 -0.21
N GLN A 295 8.67 -8.92 -0.64
CA GLN A 295 8.97 -9.88 -1.69
C GLN A 295 8.85 -9.22 -3.05
N THR A 296 9.84 -9.43 -3.91
CA THR A 296 9.90 -8.83 -5.24
C THR A 296 10.19 -9.87 -6.30
N GLU A 297 9.67 -9.65 -7.49
CA GLU A 297 10.06 -10.36 -8.72
C GLU A 297 10.48 -9.29 -9.73
N ALA A 298 11.78 -9.29 -10.11
CA ALA A 298 12.34 -8.29 -11.00
C ALA A 298 12.51 -8.85 -12.42
N HIS A 299 12.17 -8.03 -13.41
CA HIS A 299 12.34 -8.33 -14.82
C HIS A 299 12.88 -7.11 -15.58
N PRO A 300 13.71 -7.32 -16.63
CA PRO A 300 14.17 -6.21 -17.45
C PRO A 300 13.03 -5.62 -18.28
N LEU A 301 13.18 -4.35 -18.68
CA LEU A 301 12.18 -3.58 -19.43
C LEU A 301 11.75 -4.28 -20.72
N GLU A 302 12.68 -4.96 -21.39
CA GLU A 302 12.47 -5.60 -22.69
C GLU A 302 11.36 -6.68 -22.69
N VAL A 303 11.06 -7.25 -21.52
CA VAL A 303 10.02 -8.30 -21.39
C VAL A 303 8.70 -7.76 -20.79
N ILE A 304 8.50 -6.45 -20.77
CA ILE A 304 7.35 -5.80 -20.11
C ILE A 304 6.00 -6.37 -20.57
N GLU A 305 5.84 -6.64 -21.86
CA GLU A 305 4.61 -7.19 -22.43
C GLU A 305 4.25 -8.57 -21.83
N GLN A 306 5.26 -9.39 -21.57
CA GLN A 306 5.11 -10.75 -21.05
C GLN A 306 4.77 -10.75 -19.56
N VAL A 307 5.35 -9.81 -18.81
CA VAL A 307 5.26 -9.78 -17.34
C VAL A 307 4.17 -8.86 -16.80
N TRP A 308 3.64 -7.92 -17.59
CA TRP A 308 2.67 -6.93 -17.14
C TRP A 308 1.45 -7.55 -16.44
N ASN A 309 0.90 -8.61 -17.02
CA ASN A 309 -0.26 -9.33 -16.48
C ASN A 309 0.10 -10.68 -15.84
N LYS A 310 1.40 -10.92 -15.60
CA LYS A 310 1.84 -12.14 -14.94
C LYS A 310 1.17 -12.30 -13.57
N THR A 311 0.68 -13.49 -13.29
CA THR A 311 0.22 -13.86 -11.95
C THR A 311 1.45 -14.11 -11.08
N LEU A 312 1.59 -13.34 -10.03
CA LEU A 312 2.67 -13.45 -9.06
C LEU A 312 2.21 -14.21 -7.83
N ASP A 313 3.17 -14.75 -7.08
CA ASP A 313 2.88 -15.28 -5.77
C ASP A 313 2.28 -14.20 -4.86
N PRO A 314 1.29 -14.54 -4.01
CA PRO A 314 0.67 -13.57 -3.13
C PRO A 314 1.69 -12.85 -2.23
N GLY A 315 1.62 -11.53 -2.20
CA GLY A 315 2.57 -10.71 -1.44
C GLY A 315 3.84 -10.30 -2.20
N THR A 316 4.00 -10.72 -3.47
CA THR A 316 5.13 -10.35 -4.32
C THR A 316 4.83 -9.11 -5.15
N ARG A 317 5.79 -8.20 -5.25
CA ARG A 317 5.74 -6.99 -6.07
C ARG A 317 6.56 -7.18 -7.36
N LEU A 318 5.91 -6.97 -8.51
CA LEU A 318 6.61 -6.88 -9.79
C LEU A 318 7.42 -5.59 -9.85
N VAL A 319 8.68 -5.71 -10.25
CA VAL A 319 9.59 -4.58 -10.48
C VAL A 319 10.22 -4.69 -11.86
N ILE A 320 10.23 -3.60 -12.60
CA ILE A 320 10.92 -3.50 -13.88
C ILE A 320 12.25 -2.80 -13.66
N THR A 321 13.33 -3.42 -14.11
CA THR A 321 14.69 -2.86 -14.10
C THR A 321 15.01 -2.25 -15.46
N LEU A 322 15.77 -1.14 -15.46
CA LEU A 322 16.07 -0.32 -16.63
C LEU A 322 17.57 -0.15 -16.84
#